data_a0f0c488275935c37497368fcd993b41
#
_entry.id   a0f0c488275935c37497368fcd993b41
#
_cell.length_a   1.000
_cell.length_b   1.000
_cell.length_c   1.000
_cell.angle_alpha   90.00
_cell.angle_beta   90.00
_cell.angle_gamma   90.00
#
_symmetry.space_group_name_H-M   'P 1'
#
loop_
_entity.id
_entity.type
_entity.pdbx_description
1 polymer ?
#
loop_
_entity_poly.entity_id
_entity_poly.type
_entity_poly.pdbx_seq_one_letter_code
_entity_poly.pdbx_strand_id
1 'polypeptide(L)'
;MKAHEIAYGQRLLRGQAPSYERLQARLAGDGSEPHDQPRAVHCGWGRLLIGHTYPDPVCLAEALLEERPGERDIALYVAAPQQVLAQAPQQLFLDPSDTLRLWFTDYRPAQRVFRGFRIRRAQTAADWQAINTLYQARGMLPVDADLLTPRHLGGPVYWLAEDEDTHAVIGSVMGLNHSKAFDDPEHGCSLWCLAVDPHCTRPGVGEVLVRHLIEHFMSRELAYLDLSVLHDNRQAKRLYHKLGFRNLPTFAVKRKNGINQPLFLGPGPEAELNPYARIIVDEALRRGIDVQVDDATAGLFTLSLGGRRIRCRESLSDLTTAVTMTLCQDKRLTRKVLDQAGLQVPAQQLASNADDNLGVSRRARRGGGQAGGR
;
A
#
# COMPACT_ATOMS: atom_id res chain seq x y z
N MET A 1 -21.71 -17.50 26.74
CA MET A 1 -20.38 -17.09 26.20
C MET A 1 -19.48 -18.30 26.24
N LYS A 2 -18.87 -18.66 25.12
CA LYS A 2 -17.96 -19.82 25.06
C LYS A 2 -16.65 -19.46 25.77
N ALA A 3 -16.00 -20.44 26.41
CA ALA A 3 -14.72 -20.23 27.12
C ALA A 3 -13.66 -19.48 26.24
N HIS A 4 -13.72 -19.70 24.95
CA HIS A 4 -12.90 -19.03 23.95
C HIS A 4 -13.16 -17.51 23.86
N GLU A 5 -14.41 -17.04 23.95
CA GLU A 5 -14.73 -15.61 23.93
C GLU A 5 -14.26 -14.89 25.20
N ILE A 6 -14.31 -15.58 26.33
CA ILE A 6 -13.77 -15.06 27.61
C ILE A 6 -12.25 -14.92 27.53
N ALA A 7 -11.57 -15.93 27.02
CA ALA A 7 -10.12 -15.90 26.84
C ALA A 7 -9.69 -14.80 25.85
N TYR A 8 -10.42 -14.63 24.75
CA TYR A 8 -10.17 -13.58 23.78
C TYR A 8 -10.36 -12.17 24.39
N GLY A 9 -11.44 -11.96 25.12
CA GLY A 9 -11.70 -10.69 25.81
C GLY A 9 -10.63 -10.36 26.86
N GLN A 10 -10.19 -11.34 27.62
CA GLN A 10 -9.10 -11.17 28.60
C GLN A 10 -7.76 -10.82 27.94
N ARG A 11 -7.45 -11.42 26.77
CA ARG A 11 -6.26 -11.10 25.97
C ARG A 11 -6.28 -9.69 25.45
N LEU A 12 -7.43 -9.22 24.94
CA LEU A 12 -7.62 -7.84 24.50
C LEU A 12 -7.42 -6.84 25.65
N LEU A 13 -7.96 -7.16 26.85
CA LEU A 13 -7.86 -6.30 28.02
C LEU A 13 -6.44 -6.22 28.59
N ARG A 14 -5.65 -7.30 28.46
CA ARG A 14 -4.25 -7.33 28.95
C ARG A 14 -3.25 -6.70 27.99
N GLY A 15 -3.65 -6.39 26.74
CA GLY A 15 -2.75 -5.79 25.74
C GLY A 15 -1.58 -6.68 25.32
N GLN A 16 -1.64 -7.99 25.59
CA GLN A 16 -0.57 -8.94 25.30
C GLN A 16 -1.01 -9.96 24.26
N ALA A 17 -0.12 -10.26 23.30
CA ALA A 17 -0.30 -11.43 22.47
C ALA A 17 -0.13 -12.68 23.34
N PRO A 18 -0.99 -13.70 23.20
CA PRO A 18 -0.90 -14.91 24.03
C PRO A 18 0.46 -15.64 23.97
N SER A 19 1.12 -15.59 22.82
CA SER A 19 2.47 -16.09 22.60
C SER A 19 3.51 -15.45 23.53
N TYR A 20 3.31 -14.18 23.90
CA TYR A 20 4.25 -13.45 24.77
C TYR A 20 4.27 -14.00 26.21
N GLU A 21 3.11 -14.26 26.83
CA GLU A 21 3.05 -14.81 28.19
C GLU A 21 3.67 -16.22 28.25
N ARG A 22 3.45 -17.04 27.23
CA ARG A 22 4.00 -18.40 27.17
C ARG A 22 5.50 -18.41 26.89
N LEU A 23 5.98 -17.49 26.06
CA LEU A 23 7.41 -17.33 25.82
C LEU A 23 8.13 -16.83 27.08
N GLN A 24 7.56 -15.85 27.80
CA GLN A 24 8.11 -15.43 29.09
C GLN A 24 8.06 -16.53 30.15
N ALA A 25 7.00 -17.33 30.21
CA ALA A 25 6.93 -18.46 31.16
C ALA A 25 7.97 -19.56 30.84
N ARG A 26 8.27 -19.79 29.55
CA ARG A 26 9.38 -20.68 29.13
C ARG A 26 10.75 -20.13 29.53
N LEU A 27 10.96 -18.83 29.40
CA LEU A 27 12.20 -18.16 29.82
C LEU A 27 12.39 -18.20 31.36
N ALA A 28 11.31 -18.28 32.12
CA ALA A 28 11.35 -18.18 33.57
C ALA A 28 11.49 -19.55 34.32
N GLY A 29 11.32 -20.70 33.69
CA GLY A 29 11.12 -21.87 34.52
C GLY A 29 11.42 -23.29 34.06
N ASP A 30 11.90 -23.58 32.88
CA ASP A 30 11.92 -25.02 32.47
C ASP A 30 13.19 -25.50 31.75
N GLY A 31 14.38 -25.05 32.12
CA GLY A 31 15.64 -25.72 31.73
C GLY A 31 15.82 -26.21 30.28
N SER A 32 14.82 -26.01 29.40
CA SER A 32 14.94 -26.14 27.96
C SER A 32 15.62 -24.89 27.45
N GLU A 33 16.75 -25.05 26.78
CA GLU A 33 17.53 -23.94 26.23
C GLU A 33 16.58 -22.94 25.54
N PRO A 34 16.58 -21.67 25.98
CA PRO A 34 15.82 -20.66 25.28
C PRO A 34 16.34 -20.64 23.85
N HIS A 35 15.45 -20.52 22.85
CA HIS A 35 15.88 -20.03 21.54
C HIS A 35 16.27 -18.56 21.75
N ASP A 36 17.50 -18.39 22.23
CA ASP A 36 18.08 -17.17 22.78
C ASP A 36 18.41 -16.13 21.69
N GLN A 37 17.84 -16.27 20.49
CA GLN A 37 18.14 -15.35 19.44
C GLN A 37 16.91 -14.57 19.02
N PRO A 38 17.03 -13.23 18.97
CA PRO A 38 16.05 -12.36 18.36
C PRO A 38 15.61 -12.85 16.99
N ARG A 39 14.32 -12.89 16.74
CA ARG A 39 13.77 -13.39 15.48
C ARG A 39 13.41 -12.24 14.54
N ALA A 40 14.03 -12.25 13.36
CA ALA A 40 13.70 -11.39 12.25
C ALA A 40 13.54 -12.21 10.98
N VAL A 41 12.51 -11.89 10.19
CA VAL A 41 12.21 -12.56 8.92
C VAL A 41 12.32 -11.56 7.80
N HIS A 42 13.21 -11.80 6.84
CA HIS A 42 13.32 -10.94 5.67
C HIS A 42 12.24 -11.26 4.64
N CYS A 43 11.45 -10.25 4.29
CA CYS A 43 10.30 -10.37 3.40
C CYS A 43 10.56 -9.84 1.98
N GLY A 44 11.82 -9.57 1.65
CA GLY A 44 12.26 -9.03 0.35
C GLY A 44 12.14 -7.51 0.23
N TRP A 45 11.34 -6.86 1.07
CA TRP A 45 11.16 -5.40 1.13
C TRP A 45 11.65 -4.80 2.44
N GLY A 46 12.13 -5.62 3.35
CA GLY A 46 12.60 -5.32 4.70
C GLY A 46 12.36 -6.49 5.62
N ARG A 47 12.63 -6.31 6.91
CA ARG A 47 12.51 -7.33 7.94
C ARG A 47 11.28 -7.14 8.80
N LEU A 48 10.64 -8.26 9.17
CA LEU A 48 9.68 -8.32 10.28
C LEU A 48 10.44 -8.75 11.53
N LEU A 49 10.62 -7.83 12.47
CA LEU A 49 11.24 -8.08 13.77
C LEU A 49 10.14 -8.44 14.76
N ILE A 50 10.25 -9.61 15.36
CA ILE A 50 9.23 -10.12 16.28
C ILE A 50 9.52 -9.59 17.68
N GLY A 51 8.89 -8.47 18.06
CA GLY A 51 9.29 -7.64 19.20
C GLY A 51 9.41 -8.39 20.53
N HIS A 52 8.53 -9.34 20.80
CA HIS A 52 8.56 -10.12 22.04
C HIS A 52 9.65 -11.20 22.10
N THR A 53 10.38 -11.46 21.02
CA THR A 53 11.55 -12.36 21.01
C THR A 53 12.85 -11.65 21.37
N TYR A 54 12.84 -10.33 21.43
CA TYR A 54 14.01 -9.54 21.82
C TYR A 54 14.10 -9.46 23.35
N PRO A 55 15.30 -9.60 23.91
CA PRO A 55 15.49 -9.69 25.37
C PRO A 55 15.07 -8.41 26.10
N ASP A 56 15.24 -7.26 25.45
CA ASP A 56 14.92 -5.96 26.02
C ASP A 56 14.62 -4.91 24.91
N PRO A 57 14.07 -3.74 25.29
CA PRO A 57 13.78 -2.67 24.35
C PRO A 57 15.00 -2.05 23.67
N VAL A 58 16.20 -2.13 24.26
CA VAL A 58 17.44 -1.59 23.69
C VAL A 58 17.83 -2.43 22.49
N CYS A 59 17.91 -3.75 22.64
CA CYS A 59 18.24 -4.67 21.55
C CYS A 59 17.25 -4.57 20.38
N LEU A 60 15.95 -4.37 20.65
CA LEU A 60 14.95 -4.19 19.59
C LEU A 60 15.14 -2.85 18.86
N ALA A 61 15.45 -1.78 19.60
CA ALA A 61 15.72 -0.47 19.00
C ALA A 61 16.98 -0.50 18.13
N GLU A 62 18.07 -1.10 18.61
CA GLU A 62 19.31 -1.28 17.86
C GLU A 62 19.07 -2.05 16.56
N ALA A 63 18.33 -3.17 16.62
CA ALA A 63 17.99 -3.96 15.45
C ALA A 63 17.17 -3.17 14.41
N LEU A 64 16.26 -2.29 14.84
CA LEU A 64 15.53 -1.38 13.94
C LEU A 64 16.46 -0.33 13.31
N LEU A 65 17.48 0.14 14.03
CA LEU A 65 18.43 1.12 13.53
C LEU A 65 19.40 0.54 12.50
N GLU A 66 19.53 -0.78 12.42
CA GLU A 66 20.29 -1.50 11.39
C GLU A 66 19.55 -1.60 10.05
N GLU A 67 18.32 -1.08 9.94
CA GLU A 67 17.54 -1.07 8.70
C GLU A 67 18.37 -0.53 7.53
N ARG A 68 18.39 -1.27 6.43
CA ARG A 68 19.18 -0.93 5.24
C ARG A 68 18.51 0.18 4.44
N PRO A 69 19.28 1.00 3.71
CA PRO A 69 18.73 1.97 2.77
C PRO A 69 17.83 1.29 1.72
N GLY A 70 16.63 1.84 1.52
CA GLY A 70 15.64 1.29 0.58
C GLY A 70 14.76 0.17 1.13
N GLU A 71 14.99 -0.28 2.36
CA GLU A 71 14.17 -1.27 3.04
C GLU A 71 13.23 -0.60 4.06
N ARG A 72 12.24 -1.37 4.51
CA ARG A 72 11.30 -0.99 5.57
C ARG A 72 11.21 -2.10 6.60
N ASP A 73 11.88 -1.93 7.72
CA ASP A 73 11.77 -2.84 8.85
C ASP A 73 10.56 -2.51 9.71
N ILE A 74 9.91 -3.53 10.24
CA ILE A 74 8.75 -3.39 11.10
C ILE A 74 8.96 -4.26 12.34
N ALA A 75 9.08 -3.65 13.51
CA ALA A 75 8.96 -4.39 14.76
C ALA A 75 7.48 -4.54 15.10
N LEU A 76 6.99 -5.77 15.13
CA LEU A 76 5.59 -6.09 15.44
C LEU A 76 5.47 -6.78 16.80
N TYR A 77 4.26 -6.81 17.37
CA TYR A 77 3.98 -7.37 18.71
C TYR A 77 4.76 -6.67 19.82
N VAL A 78 4.91 -5.36 19.72
CA VAL A 78 5.55 -4.55 20.76
C VAL A 78 4.50 -4.23 21.82
N ALA A 79 4.66 -4.79 23.02
CA ALA A 79 3.72 -4.59 24.12
C ALA A 79 3.87 -3.22 24.79
N ALA A 80 5.10 -2.71 24.88
CA ALA A 80 5.44 -1.45 25.52
C ALA A 80 6.24 -0.54 24.56
N PRO A 81 5.61 0.00 23.52
CA PRO A 81 6.30 0.75 22.46
C PRO A 81 7.01 2.00 22.99
N GLN A 82 6.52 2.63 24.06
CA GLN A 82 7.16 3.77 24.70
C GLN A 82 8.57 3.46 25.19
N GLN A 83 8.85 2.23 25.62
CA GLN A 83 10.19 1.81 26.08
C GLN A 83 11.18 1.70 24.90
N VAL A 84 10.72 1.20 23.75
CA VAL A 84 11.53 1.11 22.54
C VAL A 84 11.76 2.50 21.94
N LEU A 85 10.71 3.33 21.89
CA LEU A 85 10.80 4.70 21.37
C LEU A 85 11.72 5.58 22.22
N ALA A 86 11.76 5.38 23.54
CA ALA A 86 12.64 6.12 24.45
C ALA A 86 14.13 5.89 24.16
N GLN A 87 14.50 4.75 23.53
CA GLN A 87 15.91 4.47 23.20
C GLN A 87 16.41 5.33 22.02
N ALA A 88 15.54 5.65 21.06
CA ALA A 88 15.92 6.43 19.88
C ALA A 88 14.74 7.31 19.38
N PRO A 89 14.27 8.30 20.18
CA PRO A 89 13.04 9.06 19.89
C PRO A 89 13.15 9.92 18.61
N GLN A 90 14.37 10.30 18.21
CA GLN A 90 14.60 11.04 16.97
C GLN A 90 14.54 10.15 15.72
N GLN A 91 14.74 8.83 15.88
CA GLN A 91 14.90 7.89 14.76
C GLN A 91 13.76 6.88 14.65
N LEU A 92 13.02 6.62 15.71
CA LEU A 92 11.92 5.67 15.75
C LEU A 92 10.57 6.40 15.89
N PHE A 93 9.50 5.75 15.44
CA PHE A 93 8.13 6.22 15.62
C PHE A 93 7.15 5.06 15.79
N LEU A 94 6.03 5.33 16.44
CA LEU A 94 4.90 4.41 16.53
C LEU A 94 4.20 4.33 15.17
N ASP A 95 4.10 3.13 14.60
CA ASP A 95 3.38 2.92 13.34
C ASP A 95 1.88 3.23 13.53
N PRO A 96 1.28 4.13 12.73
CA PRO A 96 -0.13 4.50 12.85
C PRO A 96 -1.05 3.43 12.23
N SER A 97 -0.79 2.16 12.53
CA SER A 97 -1.57 1.00 12.03
C SER A 97 -2.28 0.29 13.16
N ASP A 98 -3.48 -0.21 12.86
CA ASP A 98 -4.19 -1.13 13.72
C ASP A 98 -3.75 -2.57 13.43
N THR A 99 -3.53 -3.36 14.46
CA THR A 99 -3.37 -4.81 14.34
C THR A 99 -4.74 -5.47 14.45
N LEU A 100 -5.08 -6.31 13.49
CA LEU A 100 -6.34 -7.05 13.48
C LEU A 100 -6.06 -8.55 13.50
N ARG A 101 -6.91 -9.31 14.22
CA ARG A 101 -6.84 -10.78 14.33
C ARG A 101 -8.17 -11.42 13.93
N LEU A 102 -8.07 -12.50 13.16
CA LEU A 102 -9.15 -13.44 12.90
C LEU A 102 -8.80 -14.79 13.52
N TRP A 103 -9.62 -15.27 14.45
CA TRP A 103 -9.55 -16.66 14.89
C TRP A 103 -10.21 -17.56 13.87
N PHE A 104 -9.56 -18.66 13.48
CA PHE A 104 -10.09 -19.53 12.43
C PHE A 104 -11.38 -20.24 12.83
N THR A 105 -11.65 -20.37 14.12
CA THR A 105 -12.96 -20.82 14.62
C THR A 105 -14.11 -19.86 14.30
N ASP A 106 -13.81 -18.59 14.09
CA ASP A 106 -14.81 -17.56 13.76
C ASP A 106 -14.93 -17.34 12.24
N TYR A 107 -14.05 -17.94 11.45
CA TYR A 107 -14.06 -17.80 9.99
C TYR A 107 -15.33 -18.40 9.37
N ARG A 108 -15.88 -17.69 8.39
CA ARG A 108 -17.02 -18.13 7.59
C ARG A 108 -16.61 -18.14 6.11
N PRO A 109 -16.64 -19.31 5.43
CA PRO A 109 -16.36 -19.41 4.01
C PRO A 109 -17.28 -18.53 3.16
N ALA A 110 -16.83 -18.18 1.95
CA ALA A 110 -17.64 -17.41 1.03
C ALA A 110 -18.86 -18.22 0.58
N GLN A 111 -20.04 -17.57 0.55
CA GLN A 111 -21.25 -18.18 -0.01
C GLN A 111 -21.39 -17.94 -1.52
N ARG A 112 -20.62 -16.97 -2.06
CA ARG A 112 -20.63 -16.63 -3.49
C ARG A 112 -19.41 -17.19 -4.20
N VAL A 113 -19.59 -17.53 -5.48
CA VAL A 113 -18.51 -17.93 -6.36
C VAL A 113 -17.87 -16.69 -7.00
N PHE A 114 -16.56 -16.61 -6.96
CA PHE A 114 -15.77 -15.62 -7.69
C PHE A 114 -15.27 -16.26 -8.98
N ARG A 115 -15.25 -15.50 -10.08
CA ARG A 115 -14.88 -16.01 -11.42
C ARG A 115 -13.98 -15.04 -12.15
N GLY A 116 -13.30 -15.57 -13.19
CA GLY A 116 -12.46 -14.80 -14.10
C GLY A 116 -11.03 -14.61 -13.62
N PHE A 117 -10.64 -15.25 -12.51
CA PHE A 117 -9.26 -15.31 -12.04
C PHE A 117 -9.03 -16.55 -11.18
N ARG A 118 -7.78 -17.00 -11.15
CA ARG A 118 -7.34 -18.13 -10.31
C ARG A 118 -6.25 -17.68 -9.33
N ILE A 119 -6.16 -18.40 -8.20
CA ILE A 119 -5.11 -18.17 -7.21
C ILE A 119 -4.01 -19.20 -7.40
N ARG A 120 -2.77 -18.74 -7.47
CA ARG A 120 -1.58 -19.59 -7.56
C ARG A 120 -0.43 -19.02 -6.73
N ARG A 121 0.55 -19.85 -6.46
CA ARG A 121 1.75 -19.45 -5.73
C ARG A 121 2.74 -18.72 -6.64
N ALA A 122 3.43 -17.71 -6.11
CA ALA A 122 4.57 -17.11 -6.78
C ALA A 122 5.78 -18.08 -6.72
N GLN A 123 6.42 -18.33 -7.86
CA GLN A 123 7.52 -19.29 -7.98
C GLN A 123 8.62 -18.85 -8.94
N THR A 124 8.29 -18.07 -9.95
CA THR A 124 9.19 -17.73 -11.07
C THR A 124 9.70 -16.29 -10.98
N ALA A 125 10.80 -16.01 -11.68
CA ALA A 125 11.31 -14.64 -11.82
C ALA A 125 10.25 -13.68 -12.41
N ALA A 126 9.43 -14.16 -13.35
CA ALA A 126 8.34 -13.38 -13.93
C ALA A 126 7.27 -13.03 -12.89
N ASP A 127 7.02 -13.91 -11.92
CA ASP A 127 6.08 -13.63 -10.82
C ASP A 127 6.57 -12.48 -9.94
N TRP A 128 7.86 -12.44 -9.63
CA TRP A 128 8.45 -11.36 -8.84
C TRP A 128 8.41 -10.03 -9.59
N GLN A 129 8.65 -10.03 -10.90
CA GLN A 129 8.49 -8.83 -11.73
C GLN A 129 7.05 -8.33 -11.73
N ALA A 130 6.07 -9.24 -11.86
CA ALA A 130 4.66 -8.89 -11.83
C ALA A 130 4.23 -8.35 -10.46
N ILE A 131 4.69 -8.95 -9.34
CA ILE A 131 4.47 -8.43 -7.99
C ILE A 131 5.04 -7.01 -7.88
N ASN A 132 6.26 -6.77 -8.34
CA ASN A 132 6.92 -5.48 -8.23
C ASN A 132 6.22 -4.40 -9.07
N THR A 133 5.72 -4.75 -10.26
CA THR A 133 4.87 -3.85 -11.06
C THR A 133 3.60 -3.47 -10.31
N LEU A 134 2.93 -4.46 -9.72
CA LEU A 134 1.73 -4.26 -8.91
C LEU A 134 2.02 -3.39 -7.67
N TYR A 135 3.13 -3.65 -6.96
CA TYR A 135 3.52 -2.89 -5.77
C TYR A 135 3.87 -1.44 -6.13
N GLN A 136 4.59 -1.23 -7.23
CA GLN A 136 4.87 0.11 -7.72
C GLN A 136 3.60 0.90 -8.03
N ALA A 137 2.61 0.26 -8.68
CA ALA A 137 1.31 0.89 -8.95
C ALA A 137 0.52 1.25 -7.68
N ARG A 138 0.87 0.63 -6.54
CA ARG A 138 0.26 0.88 -5.22
C ARG A 138 1.15 1.69 -4.27
N GLY A 139 2.29 2.20 -4.73
CA GLY A 139 3.24 2.94 -3.88
C GLY A 139 3.87 2.07 -2.77
N MET A 140 3.94 0.77 -2.99
CA MET A 140 4.56 -0.19 -2.06
C MET A 140 6.01 -0.45 -2.48
N LEU A 141 6.83 -0.88 -1.51
CA LEU A 141 8.21 -1.27 -1.78
C LEU A 141 8.28 -2.55 -2.63
N PRO A 142 9.24 -2.62 -3.56
CA PRO A 142 9.46 -3.82 -4.33
C PRO A 142 9.98 -4.97 -3.45
N VAL A 143 9.77 -6.20 -3.90
CA VAL A 143 10.31 -7.41 -3.31
C VAL A 143 11.59 -7.78 -4.02
N ASP A 144 12.68 -7.88 -3.28
CA ASP A 144 13.91 -8.52 -3.73
C ASP A 144 13.84 -10.01 -3.32
N ALA A 145 13.72 -10.88 -4.31
CA ALA A 145 13.55 -12.31 -4.06
C ALA A 145 14.80 -12.97 -3.44
N ASP A 146 15.99 -12.41 -3.69
CA ASP A 146 17.26 -12.94 -3.19
C ASP A 146 17.43 -12.66 -1.68
N LEU A 147 16.72 -11.67 -1.16
CA LEU A 147 16.72 -11.32 0.27
C LEU A 147 15.68 -12.10 1.09
N LEU A 148 14.79 -12.87 0.45
CA LEU A 148 13.75 -13.61 1.17
C LEU A 148 14.36 -14.65 2.12
N THR A 149 13.93 -14.63 3.37
CA THR A 149 14.21 -15.75 4.27
C THR A 149 13.70 -17.05 3.66
N PRO A 150 14.52 -18.12 3.57
CA PRO A 150 14.09 -19.39 3.00
C PRO A 150 12.91 -20.00 3.77
N ARG A 151 11.99 -20.65 3.07
CA ARG A 151 10.76 -21.22 3.68
C ARG A 151 11.01 -22.27 4.76
N HIS A 152 12.07 -23.08 4.62
CA HIS A 152 12.43 -24.05 5.63
C HIS A 152 12.94 -23.40 6.92
N LEU A 153 13.36 -22.13 6.83
CA LEU A 153 13.74 -21.27 7.95
C LEU A 153 12.60 -20.33 8.38
N GLY A 154 11.36 -20.64 8.03
CA GLY A 154 10.21 -19.84 8.43
C GLY A 154 9.89 -18.65 7.50
N GLY A 155 10.49 -18.59 6.32
CA GLY A 155 10.28 -17.48 5.37
C GLY A 155 8.86 -17.39 4.81
N PRO A 156 8.53 -16.24 4.20
CA PRO A 156 7.19 -15.93 3.73
C PRO A 156 6.75 -16.75 2.52
N VAL A 157 5.43 -16.79 2.30
CA VAL A 157 4.81 -17.35 1.10
C VAL A 157 4.04 -16.26 0.38
N TYR A 158 4.17 -16.19 -0.94
CA TYR A 158 3.46 -15.24 -1.80
C TYR A 158 2.44 -15.95 -2.67
N TRP A 159 1.22 -15.41 -2.72
CA TRP A 159 0.13 -15.87 -3.55
C TRP A 159 -0.29 -14.79 -4.52
N LEU A 160 -0.65 -15.20 -5.75
CA LEU A 160 -1.02 -14.33 -6.85
C LEU A 160 -2.45 -14.62 -7.28
N ALA A 161 -3.19 -13.58 -7.63
CA ALA A 161 -4.39 -13.69 -8.42
C ALA A 161 -4.03 -13.42 -9.89
N GLU A 162 -4.29 -14.38 -10.76
CA GLU A 162 -4.03 -14.31 -12.20
C GLU A 162 -5.37 -14.29 -12.95
N ASP A 163 -5.55 -13.29 -13.80
CA ASP A 163 -6.73 -13.19 -14.68
C ASP A 163 -6.77 -14.36 -15.65
N GLU A 164 -7.91 -15.02 -15.79
CA GLU A 164 -8.05 -16.22 -16.63
C GLU A 164 -8.00 -15.93 -18.14
N ASP A 165 -8.40 -14.70 -18.54
CA ASP A 165 -8.45 -14.34 -19.95
C ASP A 165 -7.11 -13.77 -20.44
N THR A 166 -6.45 -12.94 -19.61
CA THR A 166 -5.24 -12.22 -20.01
C THR A 166 -3.96 -12.83 -19.46
N HIS A 167 -4.06 -13.75 -18.49
CA HIS A 167 -2.94 -14.32 -17.72
C HIS A 167 -2.11 -13.27 -16.95
N ALA A 168 -2.61 -12.05 -16.83
CA ALA A 168 -1.97 -11.00 -16.07
C ALA A 168 -2.14 -11.23 -14.56
N VAL A 169 -1.10 -10.88 -13.79
CA VAL A 169 -1.19 -10.85 -12.33
C VAL A 169 -1.95 -9.59 -11.91
N ILE A 170 -3.13 -9.78 -11.34
CA ILE A 170 -4.06 -8.71 -10.94
C ILE A 170 -4.14 -8.51 -9.43
N GLY A 171 -3.43 -9.31 -8.65
CA GLY A 171 -3.35 -9.16 -7.20
C GLY A 171 -2.31 -10.07 -6.58
N SER A 172 -1.87 -9.71 -5.37
CA SER A 172 -0.88 -10.45 -4.59
C SER A 172 -1.17 -10.33 -3.10
N VAL A 173 -0.79 -11.36 -2.34
CA VAL A 173 -0.79 -11.36 -0.87
C VAL A 173 0.39 -12.18 -0.35
N MET A 174 1.00 -11.72 0.73
CA MET A 174 2.06 -12.43 1.45
C MET A 174 1.52 -13.02 2.74
N GLY A 175 1.93 -14.23 3.09
CA GLY A 175 1.63 -14.88 4.35
C GLY A 175 2.89 -15.36 5.06
N LEU A 176 2.88 -15.30 6.39
CA LEU A 176 3.95 -15.79 7.27
C LEU A 176 3.38 -16.75 8.30
N ASN A 177 4.01 -17.93 8.45
CA ASN A 177 3.67 -18.91 9.46
C ASN A 177 4.51 -18.65 10.72
N HIS A 178 3.88 -18.28 11.81
CA HIS A 178 4.56 -17.89 13.05
C HIS A 178 5.24 -19.07 13.76
N SER A 179 4.61 -20.25 13.73
CA SER A 179 5.23 -21.46 14.34
C SER A 179 6.57 -21.81 13.67
N LYS A 180 6.71 -21.52 12.37
CA LYS A 180 7.97 -21.74 11.65
C LYS A 180 8.94 -20.58 11.75
N ALA A 181 8.41 -19.36 11.82
CA ALA A 181 9.22 -18.14 11.82
C ALA A 181 9.87 -17.88 13.19
N PHE A 182 9.15 -18.12 14.28
CA PHE A 182 9.60 -17.83 15.65
C PHE A 182 9.05 -18.75 16.74
N ASP A 183 8.66 -19.97 16.36
CA ASP A 183 8.18 -20.99 17.29
C ASP A 183 6.96 -20.55 18.12
N ASP A 184 6.02 -19.83 17.48
CA ASP A 184 4.79 -19.36 18.14
C ASP A 184 4.00 -20.55 18.74
N PRO A 185 3.88 -20.63 20.08
CA PRO A 185 3.18 -21.73 20.74
C PRO A 185 1.67 -21.70 20.52
N GLU A 186 1.11 -20.60 20.02
CA GLU A 186 -0.30 -20.45 19.74
C GLU A 186 -0.67 -20.73 18.28
N HIS A 187 0.30 -21.18 17.49
CA HIS A 187 0.10 -21.57 16.09
C HIS A 187 -0.54 -20.47 15.23
N GLY A 188 -0.04 -19.25 15.35
CA GLY A 188 -0.51 -18.12 14.56
C GLY A 188 0.10 -18.04 13.17
N CYS A 189 -0.46 -17.13 12.40
CA CYS A 189 0.11 -16.66 11.13
C CYS A 189 -0.22 -15.18 10.90
N SER A 190 0.39 -14.57 9.90
CA SER A 190 0.09 -13.18 9.53
C SER A 190 0.03 -12.96 8.03
N LEU A 191 -0.77 -11.95 7.66
CA LEU A 191 -0.98 -11.45 6.31
C LEU A 191 -0.26 -10.13 6.13
N TRP A 192 0.47 -10.00 5.02
CA TRP A 192 1.19 -8.79 4.63
C TRP A 192 0.99 -8.48 3.15
N CYS A 193 1.21 -7.24 2.78
CA CYS A 193 1.34 -6.81 1.39
C CYS A 193 0.18 -7.25 0.49
N LEU A 194 -1.08 -7.16 0.97
CA LEU A 194 -2.23 -7.35 0.11
C LEU A 194 -2.32 -6.20 -0.91
N ALA A 195 -2.17 -6.52 -2.17
CA ALA A 195 -2.28 -5.57 -3.27
C ALA A 195 -3.20 -6.11 -4.37
N VAL A 196 -3.99 -5.21 -4.97
CA VAL A 196 -4.82 -5.50 -6.15
C VAL A 196 -4.55 -4.40 -7.15
N ASP A 197 -4.41 -4.74 -8.43
CA ASP A 197 -4.19 -3.79 -9.51
C ASP A 197 -5.27 -2.68 -9.48
N PRO A 198 -4.90 -1.39 -9.45
CA PRO A 198 -5.86 -0.29 -9.46
C PRO A 198 -6.77 -0.29 -10.70
N HIS A 199 -6.35 -0.88 -11.79
CA HIS A 199 -7.11 -1.00 -13.05
C HIS A 199 -7.86 -2.33 -13.17
N CYS A 200 -7.82 -3.19 -12.14
CA CYS A 200 -8.49 -4.48 -12.16
C CYS A 200 -10.01 -4.32 -12.22
N THR A 201 -10.62 -4.89 -13.23
CA THR A 201 -12.09 -4.92 -13.42
C THR A 201 -12.77 -6.14 -12.79
N ARG A 202 -11.99 -7.12 -12.29
CA ARG A 202 -12.53 -8.33 -11.65
C ARG A 202 -12.92 -8.02 -10.20
N PRO A 203 -14.20 -8.17 -9.82
CA PRO A 203 -14.64 -7.88 -8.46
C PRO A 203 -14.21 -8.98 -7.49
N GLY A 204 -13.77 -8.57 -6.29
CA GLY A 204 -13.51 -9.49 -5.17
C GLY A 204 -12.14 -10.11 -5.11
N VAL A 205 -11.19 -9.75 -5.97
CA VAL A 205 -9.82 -10.29 -5.98
C VAL A 205 -9.17 -10.19 -4.60
N GLY A 206 -9.22 -9.03 -3.94
CA GLY A 206 -8.66 -8.87 -2.60
C GLY A 206 -9.32 -9.77 -1.55
N GLU A 207 -10.64 -9.95 -1.61
CA GLU A 207 -11.37 -10.85 -0.71
C GLU A 207 -10.93 -12.31 -0.90
N VAL A 208 -10.81 -12.75 -2.16
CA VAL A 208 -10.41 -14.14 -2.46
C VAL A 208 -8.97 -14.41 -2.04
N LEU A 209 -8.05 -13.47 -2.25
CA LEU A 209 -6.67 -13.59 -1.78
C LEU A 209 -6.59 -13.78 -0.25
N VAL A 210 -7.35 -12.97 0.50
CA VAL A 210 -7.38 -13.09 1.97
C VAL A 210 -8.00 -14.44 2.39
N ARG A 211 -9.12 -14.84 1.80
CA ARG A 211 -9.78 -16.12 2.08
C ARG A 211 -8.87 -17.29 1.74
N HIS A 212 -8.23 -17.26 0.59
CA HIS A 212 -7.28 -18.30 0.20
C HIS A 212 -6.14 -18.45 1.21
N LEU A 213 -5.61 -17.33 1.71
CA LEU A 213 -4.57 -17.34 2.72
C LEU A 213 -5.06 -17.91 4.05
N ILE A 214 -6.28 -17.54 4.49
CA ILE A 214 -6.93 -18.10 5.66
C ILE A 214 -7.04 -19.63 5.53
N GLU A 215 -7.64 -20.11 4.44
CA GLU A 215 -7.88 -21.54 4.19
C GLU A 215 -6.56 -22.31 4.02
N HIS A 216 -5.55 -21.69 3.40
CA HIS A 216 -4.20 -22.22 3.30
C HIS A 216 -3.57 -22.48 4.68
N PHE A 217 -3.74 -21.56 5.63
CA PHE A 217 -3.18 -21.73 6.96
C PHE A 217 -4.05 -22.60 7.86
N MET A 218 -5.36 -22.58 7.70
CA MET A 218 -6.28 -23.52 8.38
C MET A 218 -5.94 -24.97 8.02
N SER A 219 -5.65 -25.25 6.76
CA SER A 219 -5.26 -26.62 6.32
C SER A 219 -3.91 -27.08 6.91
N ARG A 220 -3.21 -26.20 7.62
CA ARG A 220 -1.95 -26.48 8.33
C ARG A 220 -2.09 -26.42 9.84
N GLU A 221 -3.34 -26.50 10.32
CA GLU A 221 -3.69 -26.54 11.74
C GLU A 221 -3.25 -25.29 12.51
N LEU A 222 -3.10 -24.14 11.82
CA LEU A 222 -2.87 -22.88 12.51
C LEU A 222 -4.16 -22.35 13.11
N ALA A 223 -4.06 -21.47 14.12
CA ALA A 223 -5.19 -21.06 14.94
C ALA A 223 -5.78 -19.70 14.57
N TYR A 224 -4.96 -18.77 14.10
CA TYR A 224 -5.39 -17.41 13.78
C TYR A 224 -4.55 -16.75 12.70
N LEU A 225 -5.11 -15.71 12.07
CA LEU A 225 -4.43 -14.84 11.13
C LEU A 225 -4.43 -13.41 11.65
N ASP A 226 -3.24 -12.83 11.79
CA ASP A 226 -3.04 -11.42 12.11
C ASP A 226 -2.72 -10.60 10.86
N LEU A 227 -3.00 -9.32 10.92
CA LEU A 227 -2.57 -8.35 9.93
C LEU A 227 -2.38 -6.97 10.56
N SER A 228 -1.58 -6.13 9.90
CA SER A 228 -1.43 -4.72 10.23
C SER A 228 -2.03 -3.88 9.09
N VAL A 229 -2.82 -2.86 9.43
CA VAL A 229 -3.48 -1.98 8.47
C VAL A 229 -3.45 -0.55 8.96
N LEU A 230 -3.11 0.41 8.08
CA LEU A 230 -3.15 1.82 8.42
C LEU A 230 -4.52 2.23 8.97
N HIS A 231 -4.52 3.05 10.03
CA HIS A 231 -5.76 3.44 10.75
C HIS A 231 -6.81 4.11 9.85
N ASP A 232 -6.39 4.78 8.79
CA ASP A 232 -7.22 5.51 7.84
C ASP A 232 -7.61 4.69 6.58
N ASN A 233 -7.04 3.49 6.38
CA ASN A 233 -7.38 2.61 5.26
C ASN A 233 -8.77 1.97 5.44
N ARG A 234 -9.80 2.81 5.26
CA ARG A 234 -11.21 2.42 5.46
C ARG A 234 -11.64 1.28 4.55
N GLN A 235 -11.09 1.19 3.33
CA GLN A 235 -11.46 0.14 2.37
C GLN A 235 -10.98 -1.23 2.83
N ALA A 236 -9.72 -1.35 3.19
CA ALA A 236 -9.15 -2.60 3.69
C ALA A 236 -9.78 -3.01 5.04
N LYS A 237 -9.97 -2.05 5.97
CA LYS A 237 -10.64 -2.30 7.25
C LYS A 237 -12.05 -2.85 7.09
N ARG A 238 -12.86 -2.31 6.15
CA ARG A 238 -14.20 -2.86 5.86
C ARG A 238 -14.13 -4.31 5.38
N LEU A 239 -13.16 -4.64 4.52
CA LEU A 239 -12.95 -6.02 4.06
C LEU A 239 -12.61 -6.94 5.25
N TYR A 240 -11.64 -6.55 6.07
CA TYR A 240 -11.21 -7.36 7.20
C TYR A 240 -12.31 -7.56 8.25
N HIS A 241 -13.03 -6.50 8.62
CA HIS A 241 -14.17 -6.61 9.55
C HIS A 241 -15.30 -7.48 8.98
N LYS A 242 -15.59 -7.39 7.66
CA LYS A 242 -16.53 -8.28 6.96
C LYS A 242 -16.13 -9.75 7.09
N LEU A 243 -14.83 -10.05 7.08
CA LEU A 243 -14.28 -11.40 7.21
C LEU A 243 -14.23 -11.89 8.67
N GLY A 244 -14.52 -11.02 9.64
CA GLY A 244 -14.54 -11.37 11.06
C GLY A 244 -13.30 -10.96 11.85
N PHE A 245 -12.37 -10.23 11.24
CA PHE A 245 -11.21 -9.70 11.96
C PHE A 245 -11.62 -8.68 13.04
N ARG A 246 -10.93 -8.69 14.15
CA ARG A 246 -11.13 -7.78 15.29
C ARG A 246 -9.82 -7.15 15.72
N ASN A 247 -9.88 -5.96 16.29
CA ASN A 247 -8.70 -5.25 16.77
C ASN A 247 -7.99 -6.03 17.88
N LEU A 248 -6.67 -6.07 17.78
CA LEU A 248 -5.77 -6.61 18.79
C LEU A 248 -4.92 -5.45 19.35
N PRO A 249 -4.88 -5.24 20.69
CA PRO A 249 -4.12 -4.15 21.29
C PRO A 249 -2.63 -4.49 21.38
N THR A 250 -1.97 -4.48 20.23
CA THR A 250 -0.53 -4.59 20.09
C THR A 250 -0.04 -3.54 19.10
N PHE A 251 1.22 -3.20 19.17
CA PHE A 251 1.78 -2.07 18.44
C PHE A 251 2.91 -2.51 17.52
N ALA A 252 3.16 -1.68 16.52
CA ALA A 252 4.33 -1.78 15.67
C ALA A 252 5.18 -0.52 15.78
N VAL A 253 6.50 -0.68 15.68
CA VAL A 253 7.48 0.42 15.68
C VAL A 253 8.29 0.34 14.40
N LYS A 254 8.55 1.50 13.81
CA LYS A 254 9.33 1.64 12.57
C LYS A 254 10.39 2.71 12.72
N ARG A 255 11.38 2.67 11.83
CA ARG A 255 12.40 3.71 11.72
C ARG A 255 11.88 4.89 10.90
N LYS A 256 12.22 6.12 11.33
CA LYS A 256 12.03 7.36 10.56
C LYS A 256 13.04 7.38 9.42
N ASN A 257 12.53 7.28 8.19
CA ASN A 257 13.30 7.36 6.96
C ASN A 257 12.44 8.00 5.86
N GLY A 258 12.97 8.25 4.69
CA GLY A 258 12.24 8.86 3.57
C GLY A 258 11.03 8.04 3.11
N ILE A 259 11.10 6.70 3.21
CA ILE A 259 10.01 5.79 2.83
C ILE A 259 8.82 5.92 3.80
N ASN A 260 9.11 6.07 5.09
CA ASN A 260 8.10 6.14 6.15
C ASN A 260 7.64 7.58 6.45
N GLN A 261 8.27 8.58 5.85
CA GLN A 261 8.01 9.99 6.11
C GLN A 261 6.52 10.36 6.10
N PRO A 262 5.68 9.92 5.14
CA PRO A 262 4.25 10.22 5.15
C PRO A 262 3.49 9.68 6.37
N LEU A 263 4.04 8.68 7.06
CA LEU A 263 3.40 8.03 8.21
C LEU A 263 3.60 8.79 9.53
N PHE A 264 4.67 9.56 9.67
CA PHE A 264 5.01 10.25 10.93
C PHE A 264 5.02 11.78 10.83
N LEU A 265 5.06 12.36 9.64
CA LEU A 265 4.89 13.81 9.45
C LEU A 265 3.42 14.20 9.22
N GLY A 266 2.56 13.21 8.98
CA GLY A 266 1.18 13.48 8.56
C GLY A 266 1.09 13.97 7.11
N PRO A 267 -0.09 14.36 6.65
CA PRO A 267 -0.26 14.95 5.33
C PRO A 267 0.51 16.27 5.28
N GLY A 268 1.43 16.39 4.34
CA GLY A 268 2.14 17.63 4.08
C GLY A 268 1.20 18.71 3.52
N PRO A 269 1.68 19.96 3.38
CA PRO A 269 0.90 21.06 2.82
C PRO A 269 0.38 20.78 1.41
N GLU A 270 0.97 19.81 0.69
CA GLU A 270 0.50 19.33 -0.60
C GLU A 270 -0.89 18.66 -0.54
N ALA A 271 -1.29 18.15 0.63
CA ALA A 271 -2.62 17.57 0.83
C ALA A 271 -3.76 18.60 0.78
N GLU A 272 -3.46 19.87 1.01
CA GLU A 272 -4.38 20.99 0.95
C GLU A 272 -4.56 21.56 -0.47
N LEU A 273 -3.71 21.12 -1.41
CA LEU A 273 -3.81 21.52 -2.81
C LEU A 273 -5.10 21.02 -3.46
N ASN A 274 -5.62 21.81 -4.39
CA ASN A 274 -6.76 21.39 -5.20
C ASN A 274 -6.40 20.17 -6.08
N PRO A 275 -7.38 19.42 -6.60
CA PRO A 275 -7.13 18.17 -7.35
C PRO A 275 -6.22 18.35 -8.59
N TYR A 276 -6.25 19.51 -9.25
CA TYR A 276 -5.46 19.76 -10.46
C TYR A 276 -3.98 19.95 -10.13
N ALA A 277 -3.66 20.78 -9.14
CA ALA A 277 -2.30 20.94 -8.63
C ALA A 277 -1.75 19.64 -8.07
N ARG A 278 -2.59 18.88 -7.36
CA ARG A 278 -2.21 17.62 -6.71
C ARG A 278 -1.79 16.54 -7.71
N ILE A 279 -2.46 16.41 -8.86
CA ILE A 279 -2.05 15.47 -9.91
C ILE A 279 -0.58 15.70 -10.32
N ILE A 280 -0.18 16.96 -10.48
CA ILE A 280 1.19 17.31 -10.87
C ILE A 280 2.17 17.06 -9.74
N VAL A 281 1.81 17.43 -8.53
CA VAL A 281 2.63 17.26 -7.33
C VAL A 281 2.86 15.79 -7.01
N ASP A 282 1.82 14.98 -7.02
CA ASP A 282 1.91 13.53 -6.76
C ASP A 282 2.83 12.85 -7.78
N GLU A 283 2.74 13.24 -9.07
CA GLU A 283 3.61 12.71 -10.11
C GLU A 283 5.06 13.22 -9.97
N ALA A 284 5.26 14.47 -9.56
CA ALA A 284 6.58 15.02 -9.27
C ALA A 284 7.29 14.27 -8.13
N LEU A 285 6.58 14.07 -7.02
CA LEU A 285 7.08 13.30 -5.87
C LEU A 285 7.40 11.84 -6.26
N ARG A 286 6.55 11.22 -7.09
CA ARG A 286 6.80 9.86 -7.61
C ARG A 286 8.09 9.77 -8.42
N ARG A 287 8.47 10.84 -9.11
CA ARG A 287 9.72 10.94 -9.89
C ARG A 287 10.93 11.39 -9.08
N GLY A 288 10.79 11.60 -7.78
CA GLY A 288 11.85 12.11 -6.92
C GLY A 288 12.18 13.59 -7.13
N ILE A 289 11.22 14.35 -7.67
CA ILE A 289 11.30 15.80 -7.78
C ILE A 289 10.86 16.37 -6.43
N ASP A 290 11.65 17.23 -5.85
CA ASP A 290 11.33 17.94 -4.61
C ASP A 290 10.21 18.96 -4.87
N VAL A 291 9.24 19.02 -3.93
CA VAL A 291 8.06 19.88 -4.01
C VAL A 291 7.98 20.77 -2.78
N GLN A 292 7.87 22.04 -3.00
CA GLN A 292 7.56 23.03 -1.97
C GLN A 292 6.22 23.67 -2.30
N VAL A 293 5.21 23.54 -1.43
CA VAL A 293 3.94 24.24 -1.56
C VAL A 293 4.13 25.68 -1.07
N ASP A 294 3.95 26.64 -1.95
CA ASP A 294 4.10 28.07 -1.65
C ASP A 294 2.78 28.66 -1.12
N ASP A 295 1.64 28.27 -1.72
CA ASP A 295 0.28 28.61 -1.30
C ASP A 295 -0.72 27.57 -1.80
N ALA A 296 -1.22 26.75 -0.88
CA ALA A 296 -2.16 25.67 -1.20
C ALA A 296 -3.50 26.20 -1.75
N THR A 297 -4.00 27.31 -1.20
CA THR A 297 -5.28 27.93 -1.60
C THR A 297 -5.22 28.47 -3.03
N ALA A 298 -4.09 29.09 -3.39
CA ALA A 298 -3.85 29.58 -4.74
C ALA A 298 -3.39 28.51 -5.71
N GLY A 299 -3.14 27.29 -5.27
CA GLY A 299 -2.58 26.20 -6.06
C GLY A 299 -1.14 26.45 -6.51
N LEU A 300 -0.38 27.23 -5.72
CA LEU A 300 1.01 27.61 -6.01
C LEU A 300 1.98 26.64 -5.35
N PHE A 301 2.94 26.13 -6.13
CA PHE A 301 4.00 25.26 -5.65
C PHE A 301 5.27 25.38 -6.51
N THR A 302 6.40 25.03 -5.94
CA THR A 302 7.71 25.04 -6.60
C THR A 302 8.23 23.61 -6.72
N LEU A 303 8.62 23.22 -7.92
CA LEU A 303 9.29 21.95 -8.24
C LEU A 303 10.80 22.19 -8.29
N SER A 304 11.60 21.30 -7.70
CA SER A 304 13.06 21.40 -7.68
C SER A 304 13.73 20.06 -8.03
N LEU A 305 14.66 20.10 -9.00
CA LEU A 305 15.46 18.93 -9.38
C LEU A 305 16.80 19.37 -9.97
N GLY A 306 17.90 18.82 -9.45
CA GLY A 306 19.23 19.05 -10.00
C GLY A 306 19.64 20.54 -10.06
N GLY A 307 19.24 21.33 -9.07
CA GLY A 307 19.52 22.77 -9.00
C GLY A 307 18.58 23.65 -9.86
N ARG A 308 17.68 23.05 -10.62
CA ARG A 308 16.63 23.77 -11.34
C ARG A 308 15.39 23.91 -10.47
N ARG A 309 14.77 25.09 -10.52
CA ARG A 309 13.50 25.38 -9.83
C ARG A 309 12.48 25.89 -10.84
N ILE A 310 11.25 25.41 -10.76
CA ILE A 310 10.13 25.83 -11.59
C ILE A 310 8.97 26.08 -10.66
N ARG A 311 8.47 27.32 -10.65
CA ARG A 311 7.25 27.67 -9.91
C ARG A 311 6.03 27.36 -10.78
N CYS A 312 5.04 26.73 -10.18
CA CYS A 312 3.81 26.32 -10.85
C CYS A 312 2.59 26.92 -10.13
N ARG A 313 1.57 27.20 -10.89
CA ARG A 313 0.22 27.46 -10.41
C ARG A 313 -0.72 26.52 -11.14
N GLU A 314 -1.15 25.46 -10.47
CA GLU A 314 -1.86 24.35 -11.11
C GLU A 314 -1.10 23.83 -12.35
N SER A 315 -1.70 23.87 -13.54
CA SER A 315 -1.07 23.47 -14.81
C SER A 315 -0.20 24.54 -15.48
N LEU A 316 -0.17 25.75 -14.96
CA LEU A 316 0.69 26.83 -15.43
C LEU A 316 2.04 26.81 -14.70
N SER A 317 3.08 27.30 -15.37
CA SER A 317 4.42 27.37 -14.75
C SER A 317 5.18 28.61 -15.23
N ASP A 318 6.35 28.87 -14.66
CA ASP A 318 7.28 29.89 -15.12
C ASP A 318 7.66 29.75 -16.61
N LEU A 319 7.44 28.57 -17.20
CA LEU A 319 7.64 28.32 -18.64
C LEU A 319 6.44 28.75 -19.49
N THR A 320 5.31 29.10 -18.88
CA THR A 320 4.11 29.55 -19.58
C THR A 320 4.18 31.04 -19.81
N THR A 321 4.46 31.43 -21.03
CA THR A 321 4.54 32.86 -21.40
C THR A 321 3.15 33.53 -21.45
N ALA A 322 3.08 34.85 -21.33
CA ALA A 322 1.84 35.60 -21.49
C ALA A 322 1.20 35.38 -22.89
N VAL A 323 2.03 35.18 -23.92
CA VAL A 323 1.55 34.84 -25.27
C VAL A 323 0.87 33.49 -25.29
N THR A 324 1.49 32.47 -24.65
CA THR A 324 0.90 31.13 -24.50
C THR A 324 -0.42 31.19 -23.74
N MET A 325 -0.50 31.94 -22.66
CA MET A 325 -1.76 32.16 -21.93
C MET A 325 -2.86 32.78 -22.80
N THR A 326 -2.53 33.81 -23.56
CA THR A 326 -3.48 34.45 -24.49
C THR A 326 -3.99 33.44 -25.52
N LEU A 327 -3.09 32.64 -26.10
CA LEU A 327 -3.46 31.59 -27.05
C LEU A 327 -4.39 30.54 -26.42
N CYS A 328 -4.12 30.09 -25.17
CA CYS A 328 -4.95 29.11 -24.49
C CYS A 328 -6.32 29.65 -24.04
N GLN A 329 -6.40 30.93 -23.71
CA GLN A 329 -7.66 31.55 -23.27
C GLN A 329 -8.61 31.83 -24.44
N ASP A 330 -8.08 32.17 -25.63
CA ASP A 330 -8.90 32.37 -26.84
C ASP A 330 -9.03 31.08 -27.65
N LYS A 331 -10.19 30.42 -27.53
CA LYS A 331 -10.48 29.16 -28.24
C LYS A 331 -10.31 29.25 -29.75
N ARG A 332 -10.53 30.43 -30.34
CA ARG A 332 -10.34 30.67 -31.77
C ARG A 332 -8.85 30.67 -32.14
N LEU A 333 -8.01 31.33 -31.33
CA LEU A 333 -6.56 31.36 -31.53
C LEU A 333 -5.95 29.97 -31.28
N THR A 334 -6.35 29.31 -30.22
CA THR A 334 -5.93 27.93 -29.93
C THR A 334 -6.20 27.00 -31.10
N ARG A 335 -7.46 27.02 -31.62
CA ARG A 335 -7.82 26.22 -32.77
C ARG A 335 -6.98 26.53 -34.01
N LYS A 336 -6.76 27.81 -34.30
CA LYS A 336 -5.95 28.23 -35.45
C LYS A 336 -4.52 27.67 -35.36
N VAL A 337 -3.91 27.74 -34.20
CA VAL A 337 -2.54 27.20 -33.96
C VAL A 337 -2.51 25.67 -34.12
N LEU A 338 -3.49 24.96 -33.57
CA LEU A 338 -3.60 23.51 -33.71
C LEU A 338 -3.81 23.06 -35.16
N ASP A 339 -4.68 23.78 -35.91
CA ASP A 339 -4.91 23.53 -37.33
C ASP A 339 -3.64 23.76 -38.17
N GLN A 340 -2.90 24.84 -37.89
CA GLN A 340 -1.61 25.12 -38.52
C GLN A 340 -0.53 24.07 -38.19
N ALA A 341 -0.64 23.42 -37.04
CA ALA A 341 0.23 22.32 -36.65
C ALA A 341 -0.20 20.96 -37.25
N GLY A 342 -1.23 20.94 -38.10
CA GLY A 342 -1.72 19.74 -38.79
C GLY A 342 -2.59 18.81 -37.90
N LEU A 343 -3.06 19.30 -36.76
CA LEU A 343 -3.97 18.55 -35.91
C LEU A 343 -5.42 18.71 -36.37
N GLN A 344 -6.19 17.62 -36.30
CA GLN A 344 -7.62 17.66 -36.61
C GLN A 344 -8.36 18.46 -35.52
N VAL A 345 -9.03 19.53 -35.93
CA VAL A 345 -9.79 20.40 -35.02
C VAL A 345 -11.23 20.55 -35.50
N PRO A 346 -12.20 20.67 -34.58
CA PRO A 346 -13.60 20.90 -34.94
C PRO A 346 -13.76 22.22 -35.72
N ALA A 347 -14.73 22.29 -36.64
CA ALA A 347 -15.08 23.54 -37.30
C ALA A 347 -15.57 24.56 -36.26
N GLN A 348 -15.07 25.80 -36.33
CA GLN A 348 -15.41 26.87 -35.40
C GLN A 348 -15.70 28.17 -36.16
N GLN A 349 -16.69 28.90 -35.71
CA GLN A 349 -17.05 30.19 -36.23
C GLN A 349 -17.43 31.13 -35.09
N LEU A 350 -17.11 32.41 -35.21
CA LEU A 350 -17.60 33.43 -34.29
C LEU A 350 -19.11 33.55 -34.46
N ALA A 351 -19.83 33.44 -33.36
CA ALA A 351 -21.28 33.66 -33.37
C ALA A 351 -21.56 35.16 -33.37
N SER A 352 -22.03 35.68 -34.48
CA SER A 352 -22.45 37.07 -34.62
C SER A 352 -23.97 37.23 -34.57
N ASN A 353 -24.71 36.18 -34.99
CA ASN A 353 -26.17 36.15 -34.98
C ASN A 353 -26.68 34.68 -34.97
N ALA A 354 -28.02 34.49 -34.88
CA ALA A 354 -28.65 33.19 -34.87
C ALA A 354 -28.47 32.39 -36.15
N ASP A 355 -28.42 33.06 -37.31
CA ASP A 355 -28.28 32.42 -38.61
C ASP A 355 -26.88 31.85 -38.84
N ASP A 356 -25.84 32.49 -38.32
CA ASP A 356 -24.46 31.99 -38.33
C ASP A 356 -24.33 30.65 -37.55
N ASN A 357 -25.02 30.55 -36.41
CA ASN A 357 -25.05 29.31 -35.61
C ASN A 357 -25.74 28.17 -36.36
N LEU A 358 -26.81 28.44 -37.07
CA LEU A 358 -27.51 27.45 -37.92
C LEU A 358 -26.63 26.99 -39.09
N GLY A 359 -25.84 27.89 -39.67
CA GLY A 359 -24.91 27.62 -40.76
C GLY A 359 -23.81 26.62 -40.35
N VAL A 360 -23.22 26.76 -39.15
CA VAL A 360 -22.22 25.82 -38.61
C VAL A 360 -22.83 24.44 -38.36
N SER A 361 -24.01 24.36 -37.76
CA SER A 361 -24.72 23.10 -37.52
C SER A 361 -25.02 22.33 -38.80
N ARG A 362 -25.38 23.03 -39.87
CA ARG A 362 -25.65 22.42 -41.18
C ARG A 362 -24.39 21.90 -41.88
N ARG A 363 -23.25 22.62 -41.76
CA ARG A 363 -21.95 22.17 -42.27
C ARG A 363 -21.39 20.97 -41.51
N ALA A 364 -21.50 20.96 -40.22
CA ALA A 364 -21.06 19.83 -39.39
C ALA A 364 -21.83 18.53 -39.68
N ARG A 365 -23.14 18.64 -39.96
CA ARG A 365 -23.97 17.48 -40.37
C ARG A 365 -23.65 16.97 -41.80
N ARG A 366 -23.19 17.82 -42.70
CA ARG A 366 -22.79 17.43 -44.07
C ARG A 366 -21.38 16.84 -44.15
N GLY A 367 -20.47 17.25 -43.23
CA GLY A 367 -19.09 16.69 -43.16
C GLY A 367 -18.97 15.32 -42.51
N GLY A 368 -19.99 14.84 -41.81
CA GLY A 368 -20.00 13.50 -41.16
C GLY A 368 -20.26 12.33 -42.12
N GLY A 369 -20.38 12.56 -43.41
CA GLY A 369 -20.78 11.54 -44.41
C GLY A 369 -19.67 11.03 -45.34
N GLN A 370 -18.39 11.38 -45.14
CA GLN A 370 -17.30 10.87 -45.99
C GLN A 370 -16.04 10.57 -45.16
N ALA A 371 -16.08 9.49 -44.39
CA ALA A 371 -14.88 8.77 -43.94
C ALA A 371 -15.13 7.27 -44.18
N GLY A 372 -15.20 6.89 -45.44
CA GLY A 372 -15.26 5.54 -45.90
C GLY A 372 -14.43 5.38 -47.16
N GLY A 373 -13.24 4.78 -47.07
CA GLY A 373 -12.55 4.23 -48.21
C GLY A 373 -11.21 4.87 -48.57
N ARG A 374 -10.14 4.42 -47.94
CA ARG A 374 -9.00 3.66 -48.54
C ARG A 374 -8.03 3.24 -47.46
#